data_ea4bd52eb693ea4af30bf1a813cce041
#
_entry.id   ea4bd52eb693ea4af30bf1a813cce041
#
_cell.length_a   1.000
_cell.length_b   1.000
_cell.length_c   1.000
_cell.angle_alpha   90.00
_cell.angle_beta   90.00
_cell.angle_gamma   90.00
#
_symmetry.space_group_name_H-M   'P 1'
#
loop_
_entity.id
_entity.type
_entity.pdbx_description
1 polymer ?
#
loop_
_entity_poly.entity_id
_entity_poly.type
_entity_poly.pdbx_seq_one_letter_code
_entity_poly.pdbx_strand_id
1 'polypeptide(L)'
;MSSLFKSSLAVALVLGFATTAYAATGEFGNQCSWGLANGKHVKTDCSVNATIKGKTYCFSNASAKTEFMKSPEANLAKAVQVYGEKHG
;
A
#
# COMPACT_ATOMS: atom_id res chain seq x y z
N MET A 1 13.86 39.08 -13.59
CA MET A 1 13.67 38.65 -13.41
C MET A 1 13.24 37.84 -13.14
N SER A 2 13.46 37.60 -13.18
CA SER A 2 13.05 36.80 -12.95
C SER A 2 12.62 36.32 -12.18
N SER A 3 12.89 36.29 -11.92
CA SER A 3 12.56 35.78 -11.08
C SER A 3 11.46 35.41 -10.86
N LEU A 4 11.11 35.36 -11.20
CA LEU A 4 10.10 34.96 -11.03
C LEU A 4 9.65 33.97 -11.17
N PHE A 5 10.02 33.61 -11.67
CA PHE A 5 9.50 32.66 -11.75
C PHE A 5 9.52 31.90 -11.15
N LYS A 6 9.97 31.94 -11.01
CA LYS A 6 10.08 31.23 -10.39
C LYS A 6 9.29 30.77 -9.62
N SER A 7 9.20 30.75 -9.27
CA SER A 7 8.43 30.48 -8.35
C SER A 7 7.39 29.83 -8.78
N SER A 8 7.01 30.02 -9.54
CA SER A 8 5.90 29.48 -9.90
C SER A 8 5.98 28.15 -9.96
N LEU A 9 6.74 27.86 -10.20
CA LEU A 9 6.79 26.66 -10.29
C LEU A 9 6.52 25.86 -9.33
N ALA A 10 6.91 26.13 -8.66
CA ALA A 10 6.83 25.37 -7.61
C ALA A 10 5.57 24.98 -7.49
N VAL A 11 4.88 25.61 -7.55
CA VAL A 11 3.72 25.34 -7.39
C VAL A 11 3.20 24.32 -8.05
N ALA A 12 3.52 24.37 -9.09
CA ALA A 12 2.93 23.40 -9.79
C ALA A 12 2.96 22.14 -9.13
N LEU A 13 3.82 21.93 -8.72
CA LEU A 13 3.95 20.78 -8.14
C LEU A 13 3.06 20.41 -7.35
N VAL A 14 2.87 21.03 -6.73
CA VAL A 14 2.13 20.75 -5.81
C VAL A 14 1.01 20.19 -6.30
N LEU A 15 0.47 20.61 -7.20
CA LEU A 15 -0.55 20.13 -7.56
C LEU A 15 -0.55 18.84 -7.77
N GLY A 16 0.42 18.46 -8.10
CA GLY A 16 0.43 17.15 -8.39
C GLY A 16 -0.21 16.32 -7.42
N PHE A 17 -0.20 16.64 -6.38
CA PHE A 17 -0.63 15.85 -5.45
C PHE A 17 -1.96 15.65 -5.37
N ALA A 18 -2.51 16.42 -5.64
CA ALA A 18 -3.85 16.35 -5.44
C ALA A 18 -4.33 15.14 -6.04
N THR A 19 -3.69 14.70 -6.91
CA THR A 19 -4.17 13.67 -7.55
C THR A 19 -4.34 12.47 -6.85
N THR A 20 -3.95 12.43 -5.78
CA THR A 20 -4.04 11.25 -5.17
C THR A 20 -5.29 11.00 -4.55
N ALA A 21 -6.31 11.26 -5.11
CA ALA A 21 -7.55 10.98 -4.49
C ALA A 21 -7.90 9.53 -4.64
N TYR A 22 -7.21 8.77 -5.37
CA TYR A 22 -7.57 7.42 -5.56
C TYR A 22 -7.12 6.48 -4.48
N ALA A 23 -7.83 5.40 -4.32
CA ALA A 23 -7.39 4.36 -3.42
C ALA A 23 -6.04 3.86 -3.89
N ALA A 24 -5.20 3.48 -3.01
CA ALA A 24 -3.90 2.97 -3.37
C ALA A 24 -4.03 1.64 -4.09
N THR A 25 -3.03 1.31 -4.86
CA THR A 25 -2.95 0.01 -5.49
C THR A 25 -1.81 -0.72 -4.81
N GLY A 26 -2.11 -1.86 -4.30
CA GLY A 26 -1.13 -2.59 -3.51
C GLY A 26 -0.73 -3.92 -4.06
N GLU A 27 0.20 -4.54 -3.38
CA GLU A 27 0.66 -5.87 -3.74
C GLU A 27 -0.45 -6.89 -3.54
N PHE A 28 -0.30 -8.05 -4.10
CA PHE A 28 -1.27 -9.14 -3.97
C PHE A 28 -2.65 -8.78 -4.54
N GLY A 29 -2.69 -7.90 -5.53
CA GLY A 29 -3.97 -7.53 -6.12
C GLY A 29 -4.90 -6.88 -5.12
N ASN A 30 -4.34 -6.10 -4.22
CA ASN A 30 -5.09 -5.42 -3.16
C ASN A 30 -5.72 -6.35 -2.12
N GLN A 31 -5.28 -7.60 -2.07
CA GLN A 31 -5.79 -8.47 -1.02
C GLN A 31 -5.15 -8.10 0.31
N CYS A 32 -5.86 -8.39 1.38
CA CYS A 32 -5.37 -8.07 2.72
C CYS A 32 -4.14 -8.91 3.04
N SER A 33 -3.03 -8.25 3.28
CA SER A 33 -1.78 -8.96 3.56
C SER A 33 -1.85 -9.77 4.84
N TRP A 34 -2.56 -9.27 5.86
CA TRP A 34 -2.72 -10.02 7.09
C TRP A 34 -3.60 -11.26 6.86
N GLY A 35 -4.63 -11.10 6.04
CA GLY A 35 -5.47 -12.24 5.66
C GLY A 35 -4.63 -13.30 5.00
N LEU A 36 -3.80 -12.90 4.02
CA LEU A 36 -2.96 -13.86 3.33
C LEU A 36 -1.99 -14.53 4.30
N ALA A 37 -1.40 -13.79 5.22
CA ALA A 37 -0.49 -14.39 6.19
C ALA A 37 -1.19 -15.45 7.04
N ASN A 38 -2.52 -15.40 7.10
CA ASN A 38 -3.30 -16.38 7.84
C ASN A 38 -4.04 -17.35 6.90
N GLY A 39 -3.64 -17.40 5.65
CA GLY A 39 -4.22 -18.36 4.71
C GLY A 39 -5.53 -17.96 4.10
N LYS A 40 -5.89 -16.67 4.18
CA LYS A 40 -7.18 -16.21 3.68
C LYS A 40 -7.03 -15.22 2.55
N HIS A 41 -7.94 -15.25 1.60
CA HIS A 41 -7.93 -14.35 0.46
C HIS A 41 -9.07 -13.35 0.63
N VAL A 42 -8.74 -12.17 1.15
CA VAL A 42 -9.72 -11.14 1.45
C VAL A 42 -9.44 -9.92 0.62
N LYS A 43 -10.36 -9.51 -0.22
CA LYS A 43 -10.17 -8.34 -1.05
C LYS A 43 -10.36 -7.08 -0.24
N THR A 44 -9.63 -6.04 -0.60
CA THR A 44 -9.75 -4.74 0.07
C THR A 44 -9.79 -3.66 -0.98
N ASP A 45 -10.12 -2.44 -0.55
CA ASP A 45 -10.03 -1.27 -1.42
C ASP A 45 -8.69 -0.56 -1.19
N CYS A 46 -7.84 -1.14 -0.35
CA CYS A 46 -6.53 -0.62 -0.04
C CYS A 46 -6.52 0.75 0.62
N SER A 47 -7.64 1.15 1.22
CA SER A 47 -7.67 2.41 1.95
C SER A 47 -6.84 2.32 3.23
N VAL A 48 -6.71 1.14 3.81
CA VAL A 48 -5.81 0.91 4.92
C VAL A 48 -4.59 0.20 4.35
N ASN A 49 -3.45 0.80 4.44
CA ASN A 49 -2.27 0.24 3.82
C ASN A 49 -0.99 0.64 4.54
N ALA A 50 0.11 0.03 4.19
CA ALA A 50 1.41 0.38 4.73
C ALA A 50 2.45 0.16 3.63
N THR A 51 3.49 0.96 3.66
CA THR A 51 4.59 0.81 2.71
C THR A 51 5.72 0.07 3.42
N ILE A 52 6.17 -1.02 2.86
CA ILE A 52 7.26 -1.80 3.41
C ILE A 52 8.27 -1.98 2.29
N LYS A 53 9.46 -1.46 2.49
CA LYS A 53 10.54 -1.55 1.49
C LYS A 53 10.10 -1.07 0.12
N GLY A 54 9.38 0.03 0.10
CA GLY A 54 8.98 0.68 -1.14
C GLY A 54 7.76 0.10 -1.81
N LYS A 55 7.14 -0.91 -1.21
CA LYS A 55 5.94 -1.51 -1.79
C LYS A 55 4.75 -1.30 -0.88
N THR A 56 3.60 -1.14 -1.46
CA THR A 56 2.37 -0.88 -0.71
C THR A 56 1.63 -2.18 -0.46
N TYR A 57 1.24 -2.40 0.78
CA TYR A 57 0.50 -3.59 1.17
C TYR A 57 -0.84 -3.16 1.78
N CYS A 58 -1.90 -3.82 1.40
CA CYS A 58 -3.25 -3.45 1.79
C CYS A 58 -3.77 -4.28 2.94
N PHE A 59 -4.69 -3.73 3.69
CA PHE A 59 -5.27 -4.43 4.85
C PHE A 59 -6.77 -4.16 4.90
N SER A 60 -7.51 -5.11 5.45
CA SER A 60 -8.96 -4.97 5.53
C SER A 60 -9.36 -3.89 6.53
N ASN A 61 -8.56 -3.69 7.55
CA ASN A 61 -8.88 -2.72 8.59
C ASN A 61 -7.63 -2.38 9.39
N ALA A 62 -7.73 -1.42 10.28
CA ALA A 62 -6.58 -0.97 11.05
C ALA A 62 -6.02 -2.06 11.97
N SER A 63 -6.89 -2.91 12.49
CA SER A 63 -6.46 -3.98 13.35
C SER A 63 -5.60 -4.98 12.60
N ALA A 64 -5.98 -5.31 11.38
CA ALA A 64 -5.19 -6.23 10.55
C ALA A 64 -3.82 -5.64 10.27
N LYS A 65 -3.76 -4.33 9.99
CA LYS A 65 -2.49 -3.68 9.76
C LYS A 65 -1.62 -3.74 11.00
N THR A 66 -2.19 -3.46 12.16
CA THR A 66 -1.45 -3.49 13.41
C THR A 66 -0.86 -4.87 13.67
N GLU A 67 -1.66 -5.91 13.48
CA GLU A 67 -1.17 -7.27 13.71
C GLU A 67 -0.07 -7.65 12.75
N PHE A 68 -0.24 -7.30 11.49
CA PHE A 68 0.76 -7.62 10.48
C PHE A 68 2.08 -6.93 10.81
N MET A 69 2.01 -5.69 11.23
CA MET A 69 3.21 -4.90 11.46
C MET A 69 3.98 -5.27 12.73
N LYS A 70 3.46 -6.20 13.53
CA LYS A 70 4.20 -6.70 14.66
C LYS A 70 5.38 -7.56 14.22
N SER A 71 5.26 -8.23 13.06
CA SER A 71 6.34 -9.03 12.51
C SER A 71 6.23 -8.97 10.99
N PRO A 72 6.50 -7.81 10.42
CA PRO A 72 6.20 -7.61 9.01
C PRO A 72 6.93 -8.55 8.06
N GLU A 73 8.19 -8.85 8.34
CA GLU A 73 8.91 -9.71 7.40
C GLU A 73 8.44 -11.15 7.44
N ALA A 74 8.19 -11.67 8.62
CA ALA A 74 7.69 -13.04 8.74
C ALA A 74 6.29 -13.15 8.16
N ASN A 75 5.45 -12.16 8.44
CA ASN A 75 4.09 -12.18 7.92
C ASN A 75 4.08 -11.99 6.41
N LEU A 76 5.00 -11.19 5.89
CA LEU A 76 5.08 -10.99 4.46
C LEU A 76 5.49 -12.29 3.76
N ALA A 77 6.43 -13.02 4.34
CA ALA A 77 6.85 -14.29 3.75
C ALA A 77 5.67 -15.26 3.67
N LYS A 78 4.83 -15.29 4.71
CA LYS A 78 3.66 -16.16 4.67
C LYS A 78 2.65 -15.68 3.63
N ALA A 79 2.46 -14.38 3.54
CA ALA A 79 1.50 -13.82 2.60
C ALA A 79 1.93 -14.13 1.16
N VAL A 80 3.20 -14.00 0.87
CA VAL A 80 3.72 -14.31 -0.45
C VAL A 80 3.47 -15.77 -0.80
N GLN A 81 3.70 -16.65 0.16
CA GLN A 81 3.51 -18.07 -0.06
C GLN A 81 2.03 -18.38 -0.36
N VAL A 82 1.14 -17.85 0.45
CA VAL A 82 -0.28 -18.13 0.28
C VAL A 82 -0.79 -17.56 -1.04
N TYR A 83 -0.37 -16.35 -1.36
CA TYR A 83 -0.81 -15.73 -2.61
C TYR A 83 -0.29 -16.54 -3.80
N GLY A 84 0.94 -16.99 -3.73
CA GLY A 84 1.51 -17.79 -4.79
C GLY A 84 0.83 -19.15 -4.95
N GLU A 85 0.44 -19.77 -3.85
CA GLU A 85 -0.27 -21.03 -3.90
C GLU A 85 -1.59 -20.89 -4.66
N LYS A 86 -2.27 -19.79 -4.42
CA LYS A 86 -3.57 -19.59 -5.04
C LYS A 86 -3.43 -19.28 -6.52
N HIS A 87 -2.40 -18.57 -6.87
CA HIS A 87 -2.21 -18.13 -8.24
C HIS A 87 -1.17 -18.92 -9.01
N GLY A 88 -0.50 -19.77 -8.33
CA GLY A 88 0.50 -20.59 -8.97
C GLY A 88 -0.09 -21.77 -9.62
#